data_31881ffb845d500806ad490667241aac
#
_entry.id   31881ffb845d500806ad490667241aac
#
_cell.length_a   1.000
_cell.length_b   1.000
_cell.length_c   1.000
_cell.angle_alpha   90.00
_cell.angle_beta   90.00
_cell.angle_gamma   90.00
#
_symmetry.space_group_name_H-M   'P 1'
#
loop_
_entity.id
_entity.type
_entity.pdbx_description
1 polymer ?
#
loop_
_entity_poly.entity_id
_entity_poly.type
_entity_poly.pdbx_seq_one_letter_code
_entity_poly.pdbx_strand_id
1 'polypeptide(L)'
;MAQEQQPREPVVVERVQTGVRMEKRMLKVLKALAEQKDMTLGDLLEGIVLHAFEGKVPFSPQTLKEIEQFKALYGMTLKASDSHNLKEKRK
;
A
#
# COMPACT_ATOMS: atom_id res chain seq x y z
N MET A 1 -6.66 13.34 -14.86
CA MET A 1 -6.15 13.16 -15.05
C MET A 1 -5.53 12.75 -15.37
N ALA A 2 -5.53 12.39 -15.47
CA ALA A 2 -4.75 11.71 -15.66
C ALA A 2 -3.70 12.20 -16.05
N GLN A 3 -2.98 12.17 -15.89
CA GLN A 3 -2.05 12.59 -16.15
C GLN A 3 -1.53 12.03 -17.14
N GLU A 4 -1.16 12.40 -17.80
CA GLU A 4 -0.68 11.90 -18.69
C GLU A 4 0.58 11.75 -18.55
N GLN A 5 1.04 10.71 -18.33
CA GLN A 5 2.26 10.47 -18.16
C GLN A 5 2.92 10.33 -19.43
N GLN A 6 4.08 10.80 -19.59
CA GLN A 6 4.93 10.54 -20.70
C GLN A 6 5.28 9.10 -20.72
N PRO A 7 5.26 8.43 -21.83
CA PRO A 7 5.75 7.07 -21.90
C PRO A 7 7.22 7.04 -21.51
N ARG A 8 7.55 6.16 -20.64
CA ARG A 8 8.91 6.01 -20.17
C ARG A 8 9.33 4.59 -20.37
N GLU A 9 10.59 4.39 -20.65
CA GLU A 9 11.08 3.05 -20.72
C GLU A 9 11.10 2.46 -19.34
N PRO A 10 10.75 1.19 -19.20
CA PRO A 10 10.80 0.58 -17.89
C PRO A 10 12.22 0.60 -17.34
N VAL A 11 12.32 0.75 -16.04
CA VAL A 11 13.60 0.65 -15.37
C VAL A 11 13.78 -0.81 -15.00
N VAL A 12 14.88 -1.38 -15.45
CA VAL A 12 15.16 -2.79 -15.20
C VAL A 12 15.76 -2.94 -13.82
N VAL A 13 15.17 -3.78 -13.00
CA VAL A 13 15.66 -4.00 -11.64
C VAL A 13 15.74 -5.48 -11.36
N GLU A 14 16.49 -5.83 -10.35
CA GLU A 14 16.56 -7.20 -9.88
C GLU A 14 15.71 -7.28 -8.61
N ARG A 15 14.75 -8.20 -8.57
CA ARG A 15 13.93 -8.38 -7.39
C ARG A 15 14.29 -9.67 -6.70
N VAL A 16 14.16 -9.66 -5.38
CA VAL A 16 14.38 -10.85 -4.58
C VAL A 16 13.10 -11.16 -3.82
N GLN A 17 12.93 -12.41 -3.48
CA GLN A 17 11.78 -12.81 -2.67
C GLN A 17 12.05 -12.44 -1.23
N THR A 18 11.08 -11.82 -0.57
CA THR A 18 11.21 -11.52 0.84
C THR A 18 9.87 -11.72 1.50
N GLY A 19 9.87 -11.99 2.77
CA GLY A 19 8.63 -12.18 3.52
C GLY A 19 8.60 -11.29 4.73
N VAL A 20 7.44 -10.74 5.03
CA VAL A 20 7.24 -9.95 6.23
C VAL A 20 5.92 -10.38 6.84
N ARG A 21 5.81 -10.23 8.15
CA ARG A 21 4.55 -10.45 8.82
C ARG A 21 3.86 -9.10 8.96
N MET A 22 2.58 -9.08 8.69
CA MET A 22 1.84 -7.83 8.68
C MET A 22 0.49 -8.06 9.32
N GLU A 23 -0.07 -7.02 9.90
CA GLU A 23 -1.37 -7.14 10.55
C GLU A 23 -2.40 -7.57 9.50
N LYS A 24 -3.27 -8.48 9.89
CA LYS A 24 -4.16 -9.18 8.98
C LYS A 24 -5.06 -8.26 8.18
N ARG A 25 -5.73 -7.30 8.84
CA ARG A 25 -6.68 -6.43 8.16
C ARG A 25 -5.99 -5.39 7.30
N MET A 26 -4.83 -4.95 7.75
CA MET A 26 -4.01 -4.05 6.94
C MET A 26 -3.66 -4.72 5.62
N LEU A 27 -3.30 -5.99 5.68
CA LEU A 27 -2.98 -6.73 4.45
C LEU A 27 -4.21 -6.86 3.55
N LYS A 28 -5.39 -7.06 4.13
CA LYS A 28 -6.61 -7.14 3.33
C LYS A 28 -6.89 -5.82 2.60
N VAL A 29 -6.67 -4.70 3.26
CA VAL A 29 -6.84 -3.39 2.63
C VAL A 29 -5.85 -3.23 1.49
N LEU A 30 -4.59 -3.60 1.72
CA LEU A 30 -3.57 -3.49 0.68
C LEU A 30 -3.92 -4.35 -0.53
N LYS A 31 -4.35 -5.58 -0.31
CA LYS A 31 -4.69 -6.45 -1.42
C LYS A 31 -5.89 -5.95 -2.20
N ALA A 32 -6.90 -5.43 -1.50
CA ALA A 32 -8.07 -4.87 -2.16
C ALA A 32 -7.70 -3.66 -3.00
N LEU A 33 -6.83 -2.80 -2.48
CA LEU A 33 -6.40 -1.63 -3.21
C LEU A 33 -5.59 -2.02 -4.45
N ALA A 34 -4.69 -2.98 -4.31
CA ALA A 34 -3.90 -3.45 -5.45
C ALA A 34 -4.81 -4.00 -6.54
N GLU A 35 -5.79 -4.80 -6.13
CA GLU A 35 -6.73 -5.38 -7.08
C GLU A 35 -7.53 -4.30 -7.81
N GLN A 36 -7.99 -3.30 -7.08
CA GLN A 36 -8.76 -2.24 -7.68
C GLN A 36 -7.94 -1.44 -8.69
N LYS A 37 -6.64 -1.33 -8.47
CA LYS A 37 -5.76 -0.56 -9.35
C LYS A 37 -5.06 -1.42 -10.39
N ASP A 38 -5.45 -2.69 -10.48
CA ASP A 38 -4.88 -3.63 -11.45
C ASP A 38 -3.36 -3.75 -11.34
N MET A 39 -2.88 -3.85 -10.11
CA MET A 39 -1.45 -4.04 -9.92
C MET A 39 -1.22 -5.15 -8.89
N THR A 40 -0.02 -5.68 -8.85
CA THR A 40 0.31 -6.69 -7.86
C THR A 40 0.53 -6.03 -6.52
N LEU A 41 0.44 -6.81 -5.46
CA LEU A 41 0.73 -6.30 -4.13
C LEU A 41 2.16 -5.76 -4.06
N GLY A 42 3.11 -6.49 -4.66
CA GLY A 42 4.50 -6.03 -4.65
C GLY A 42 4.67 -4.68 -5.35
N ASP A 43 3.99 -4.49 -6.48
CA ASP A 43 4.06 -3.24 -7.20
C ASP A 43 3.49 -2.10 -6.36
N LEU A 44 2.36 -2.35 -5.70
CA LEU A 44 1.76 -1.35 -4.82
C LEU A 44 2.72 -0.98 -3.69
N LEU A 45 3.32 -1.99 -3.06
CA LEU A 45 4.23 -1.74 -1.94
C LEU A 45 5.48 -0.99 -2.39
N GLU A 46 6.03 -1.35 -3.56
CA GLU A 46 7.19 -0.62 -4.07
C GLU A 46 6.86 0.85 -4.29
N GLY A 47 5.68 1.13 -4.81
CA GLY A 47 5.26 2.52 -5.01
C GLY A 47 5.14 3.28 -3.70
N ILE A 48 4.56 2.65 -2.69
CA ILE A 48 4.44 3.28 -1.39
C ILE A 48 5.83 3.58 -0.81
N VAL A 49 6.72 2.60 -0.89
CA VAL A 49 8.06 2.74 -0.32
C VAL A 49 8.84 3.84 -1.04
N LEU A 50 8.78 3.87 -2.37
CA LEU A 50 9.53 4.88 -3.11
C LEU A 50 9.03 6.29 -2.78
N HIS A 51 7.72 6.47 -2.67
CA HIS A 51 7.18 7.76 -2.28
C HIS A 51 7.61 8.12 -0.86
N ALA A 52 7.53 7.16 0.05
CA ALA A 52 7.90 7.41 1.44
C ALA A 52 9.36 7.79 1.57
N PHE A 53 10.23 7.14 0.78
CA PHE A 53 11.66 7.45 0.83
C PHE A 53 11.94 8.89 0.41
N GLU A 54 11.10 9.46 -0.44
CA GLU A 54 11.29 10.84 -0.87
C GLU A 54 10.44 11.81 -0.06
N GLY A 55 9.79 11.33 0.98
CA GLY A 55 8.94 12.20 1.80
C GLY A 55 7.68 12.65 1.10
N LYS A 56 7.23 11.88 0.11
CA LYS A 56 6.04 12.23 -0.64
C LYS A 56 4.87 11.37 -0.22
N VAL A 57 3.67 11.92 -0.34
CA VAL A 57 2.45 11.19 -0.04
C VAL A 57 2.20 10.20 -1.18
N PRO A 58 2.04 8.92 -0.90
CA PRO A 58 1.91 7.92 -1.96
C PRO A 58 0.55 7.85 -2.63
N PHE A 59 -0.48 8.47 -2.05
CA PHE A 59 -1.83 8.33 -2.54
C PHE A 59 -2.49 9.67 -2.80
N SER A 60 -3.27 9.74 -3.87
CA SER A 60 -4.07 10.92 -4.17
C SER A 60 -5.23 11.02 -3.19
N PRO A 61 -5.90 12.18 -3.10
CA PRO A 61 -7.09 12.30 -2.26
C PRO A 61 -8.17 11.28 -2.61
N GLN A 62 -8.35 10.98 -3.90
CA GLN A 62 -9.33 9.99 -4.31
C GLN A 62 -8.96 8.60 -3.79
N THR A 63 -7.69 8.22 -3.92
CA THR A 63 -7.24 6.93 -3.42
C THR A 63 -7.38 6.85 -1.90
N LEU A 64 -7.12 7.95 -1.19
CA LEU A 64 -7.29 7.95 0.25
C LEU A 64 -8.74 7.70 0.64
N LYS A 65 -9.71 8.21 -0.13
CA LYS A 65 -11.10 7.91 0.13
C LYS A 65 -11.39 6.43 -0.08
N GLU A 66 -10.83 5.86 -1.11
CA GLU A 66 -11.01 4.43 -1.38
C GLU A 66 -10.43 3.58 -0.26
N ILE A 67 -9.28 4.00 0.26
CA ILE A 67 -8.67 3.29 1.37
C ILE A 67 -9.59 3.34 2.59
N GLU A 68 -10.19 4.50 2.87
CA GLU A 68 -11.10 4.59 4.01
C GLU A 68 -12.29 3.65 3.84
N GLN A 69 -12.78 3.49 2.62
CA GLN A 69 -13.87 2.57 2.37
C GLN A 69 -13.44 1.12 2.62
N PHE A 70 -12.25 0.75 2.17
CA PHE A 70 -11.75 -0.61 2.41
C PHE A 70 -11.49 -0.83 3.89
N LYS A 71 -10.97 0.18 4.59
CA LYS A 71 -10.74 0.07 6.03
C LYS A 71 -12.05 -0.20 6.75
N ALA A 72 -13.10 0.52 6.39
CA ALA A 72 -14.41 0.32 7.00
C ALA A 72 -14.94 -1.08 6.69
N LEU A 73 -14.78 -1.51 5.45
CA LEU A 73 -15.27 -2.81 5.02
C LEU A 73 -14.62 -3.95 5.81
N TYR A 74 -13.33 -3.86 6.03
CA TYR A 74 -12.61 -4.94 6.71
C TYR A 74 -12.43 -4.70 8.21
N GLY A 75 -12.95 -3.59 8.72
CA GLY A 75 -12.82 -3.29 10.14
C GLY A 75 -11.40 -2.97 10.56
N MET A 76 -10.62 -2.38 9.67
CA MET A 76 -9.23 -2.02 9.95
C MET A 76 -9.22 -0.64 10.59
N THR A 77 -8.88 -0.57 11.87
CA THR A 77 -8.99 0.68 12.62
C THR A 77 -7.65 1.25 13.07
N LEU A 78 -6.56 0.59 12.69
CA LEU A 78 -5.24 1.07 13.09
C LEU A 78 -4.91 2.38 12.37
N LYS A 79 -4.12 3.19 13.05
CA LYS A 79 -3.73 4.50 12.52
C LYS A 79 -2.22 4.62 12.52
N ALA A 80 -1.73 5.64 11.83
CA ALA A 80 -0.30 5.88 11.78
C ALA A 80 0.32 6.00 13.16
N SER A 81 -0.44 6.55 14.12
CA SER A 81 0.05 6.68 15.48
C SER A 81 0.26 5.34 16.18
N ASP A 82 -0.30 4.27 15.61
CA ASP A 82 -0.09 2.93 16.18
C ASP A 82 1.20 2.29 15.65
N SER A 83 1.85 2.92 14.69
CA SER A 83 3.05 2.35 14.08
C SER A 83 4.10 2.05 15.14
N HIS A 84 4.76 0.92 14.97
CA HIS A 84 5.84 0.47 15.85
C HIS A 84 5.38 0.17 17.27
N ASN A 85 4.06 0.12 17.47
CA ASN A 85 3.49 -0.15 18.77
C ASN A 85 2.48 -1.29 18.68
N LEU A 86 2.65 -2.17 17.72
CA LEU A 86 1.76 -3.30 17.54
C LEU A 86 2.40 -4.54 18.12
N LYS A 87 1.59 -5.35 18.78
CA LYS A 87 2.07 -6.58 19.38
C LYS A 87 1.25 -7.74 18.85
N GLU A 88 1.93 -8.75 18.36
CA GLU A 88 1.23 -9.87 17.73
C GLU A 88 0.48 -10.67 18.76
N LYS A 89 -0.78 -11.01 18.40
CA LYS A 89 -1.62 -11.78 19.28
C LYS A 89 -1.09 -13.19 19.36
N ARG A 90 -1.08 -13.75 20.57
CA ARG A 90 -0.68 -15.12 20.71
C ARG A 90 -1.84 -16.01 20.40
N LYS A 91 -1.55 -17.18 19.96
CA LYS A 91 -2.60 -18.16 19.68
C LYS A 91 -3.06 -18.84 20.93
#